data_32184d60c9e33c68fba04942411e3864
#
_entry.id   32184d60c9e33c68fba04942411e3864
#
_cell.length_a   1.000
_cell.length_b   1.000
_cell.length_c   1.000
_cell.angle_alpha   90.00
_cell.angle_beta   90.00
_cell.angle_gamma   90.00
#
_symmetry.space_group_name_H-M   'P 1'
#
loop_
_entity.id
_entity.type
_entity.pdbx_description
1 polymer ?
#
loop_
_entity_poly.entity_id
_entity_poly.type
_entity_poly.pdbx_seq_one_letter_code
_entity_poly.pdbx_strand_id
1 'polypeptide(L)'
;MSVDDSDEENDIEKTNIFSSTTLKVMVEPDFRVPPCLVLLVGPAELMGKQWVINKSAVVIGRSADADIQVSEPSLSKNHARIEVINNRVFLTDLGSTNCTFVDSQKLEPQQGVLLKNNHQVRAGSLIFKYLERGILSETSEKARMQSELEKARLVQATLFPSEDETRTEWVKVVGRYRAASECGGDWWWRWSHGDKVYALIGDATGHGAAAALLTSAARSAIGTLEDDPSASIEKVYHTLSRAIGACAAGTLTMSSFIVEVNLRTRVMRYINASHLPAVILPRDREDLTWKTLEHLGGQVSSPLGSTEVIIHVSTAIAPIKSRLVLLTDGLTEREDISGKPLSERIFGSMMIQAQLVHQHSASEFLDALLIQSDLLAMQNPIADDITVVALDFD
;
A
#
# COMPACT_ATOMS: atom_id res chain seq x y z
N MET A 1 -49.28 -30.60 -8.99
CA MET A 1 -49.92 -29.37 -8.51
C MET A 1 -48.75 -28.48 -8.12
N SER A 2 -48.22 -27.74 -9.07
CA SER A 2 -48.60 -26.38 -9.47
C SER A 2 -48.32 -25.42 -8.31
N VAL A 3 -47.54 -24.37 -8.38
CA VAL A 3 -47.37 -23.32 -9.41
C VAL A 3 -46.18 -22.52 -8.85
N ASP A 4 -45.12 -22.15 -9.58
CA ASP A 4 -45.00 -20.84 -10.26
C ASP A 4 -44.98 -19.68 -9.25
N ASP A 5 -44.01 -18.83 -9.22
CA ASP A 5 -43.70 -17.86 -10.25
C ASP A 5 -42.37 -17.13 -9.94
N SER A 6 -41.67 -16.89 -10.97
CA SER A 6 -40.67 -15.90 -11.15
C SER A 6 -41.21 -14.49 -10.91
N ASP A 7 -40.50 -13.67 -10.12
CA ASP A 7 -40.52 -12.22 -10.27
C ASP A 7 -39.08 -11.70 -10.17
N GLU A 8 -38.46 -11.56 -11.32
CA GLU A 8 -37.35 -10.65 -11.55
C GLU A 8 -37.89 -9.22 -11.43
N GLU A 9 -37.78 -8.60 -10.29
CA GLU A 9 -37.97 -7.17 -10.15
C GLU A 9 -36.91 -6.40 -10.87
N ASN A 10 -37.26 -5.91 -12.05
CA ASN A 10 -36.58 -4.85 -12.79
C ASN A 10 -36.60 -3.56 -11.93
N ASP A 11 -35.52 -3.32 -11.18
CA ASP A 11 -35.25 -2.01 -10.57
C ASP A 11 -34.90 -1.00 -11.67
N ILE A 12 -35.95 -0.44 -12.29
CA ILE A 12 -35.81 0.76 -13.11
C ILE A 12 -35.56 1.92 -12.13
N GLU A 13 -34.29 2.34 -12.01
CA GLU A 13 -33.89 3.55 -11.29
C GLU A 13 -34.77 4.73 -11.72
N LYS A 14 -35.66 5.15 -10.83
CA LYS A 14 -36.50 6.34 -11.02
C LYS A 14 -35.59 7.56 -11.14
N THR A 15 -35.56 8.13 -12.33
CA THR A 15 -34.89 9.40 -12.62
C THR A 15 -35.49 10.47 -11.71
N ASN A 16 -34.69 11.08 -10.83
CA ASN A 16 -35.12 12.14 -9.95
C ASN A 16 -35.50 13.37 -10.77
N ILE A 17 -36.81 13.67 -10.88
CA ILE A 17 -37.39 14.80 -11.62
C ILE A 17 -37.76 15.91 -10.61
N PHE A 18 -37.30 17.12 -10.83
CA PHE A 18 -37.65 18.30 -10.05
C PHE A 18 -38.52 19.25 -10.84
N SER A 19 -39.62 19.76 -10.23
CA SER A 19 -40.40 20.84 -10.82
C SER A 19 -39.89 22.21 -10.33
N SER A 20 -39.96 23.23 -11.19
CA SER A 20 -39.27 24.53 -11.06
C SER A 20 -39.86 25.52 -10.02
N THR A 21 -40.73 25.09 -9.11
CA THR A 21 -41.51 26.04 -8.26
C THR A 21 -41.03 26.14 -6.80
N THR A 22 -39.86 25.59 -6.46
CA THR A 22 -39.34 25.70 -5.08
C THR A 22 -38.32 26.83 -5.02
N LEU A 23 -38.46 27.77 -4.09
CA LEU A 23 -37.45 28.80 -3.77
C LEU A 23 -36.11 28.14 -3.45
N LYS A 24 -35.19 28.24 -4.39
CA LYS A 24 -33.83 27.69 -4.27
C LYS A 24 -32.93 28.76 -3.66
N VAL A 25 -32.31 28.47 -2.52
CA VAL A 25 -31.13 29.22 -2.06
C VAL A 25 -30.00 28.87 -3.01
N MET A 26 -29.64 29.77 -3.92
CA MET A 26 -28.50 29.62 -4.79
C MET A 26 -27.24 29.85 -3.96
N VAL A 27 -26.60 28.79 -3.53
CA VAL A 27 -25.25 28.80 -2.99
C VAL A 27 -24.28 28.65 -4.15
N GLU A 28 -23.19 29.40 -4.16
CA GLU A 28 -22.14 29.18 -5.19
C GLU A 28 -21.64 27.74 -5.10
N PRO A 29 -21.43 27.08 -6.26
CA PRO A 29 -20.99 25.70 -6.27
C PRO A 29 -19.56 25.58 -5.73
N ASP A 30 -19.37 24.69 -4.76
CA ASP A 30 -18.08 24.36 -4.17
C ASP A 30 -17.58 23.02 -4.75
N PHE A 31 -17.10 23.08 -5.98
CA PHE A 31 -16.43 21.94 -6.60
C PHE A 31 -14.92 22.08 -6.45
N ARG A 32 -14.24 21.09 -5.92
CA ARG A 32 -12.75 21.04 -5.94
C ARG A 32 -12.22 21.13 -7.38
N VAL A 33 -12.88 20.44 -8.31
CA VAL A 33 -12.65 20.57 -9.75
C VAL A 33 -14.02 20.63 -10.41
N PRO A 34 -14.40 21.79 -11.00
CA PRO A 34 -15.75 21.97 -11.55
C PRO A 34 -16.00 21.03 -12.74
N PRO A 35 -17.23 20.50 -12.89
CA PRO A 35 -17.63 19.71 -14.03
C PRO A 35 -17.61 20.52 -15.32
N CYS A 36 -17.65 19.83 -16.47
CA CYS A 36 -17.66 20.51 -17.76
C CYS A 36 -18.52 19.79 -18.81
N LEU A 37 -18.92 20.54 -19.83
CA LEU A 37 -19.43 20.02 -21.10
C LEU A 37 -18.34 20.06 -22.16
N VAL A 38 -18.22 18.99 -22.96
CA VAL A 38 -17.29 18.90 -24.10
C VAL A 38 -18.13 18.73 -25.36
N LEU A 39 -17.97 19.58 -26.36
CA LEU A 39 -18.67 19.45 -27.64
C LEU A 39 -18.08 18.28 -28.46
N LEU A 40 -18.91 17.28 -28.75
CA LEU A 40 -18.53 16.12 -29.58
C LEU A 40 -19.00 16.28 -31.03
N VAL A 41 -20.18 16.89 -31.24
CA VAL A 41 -20.75 17.11 -32.58
C VAL A 41 -21.26 18.54 -32.66
N GLY A 42 -20.84 19.28 -33.68
CA GLY A 42 -21.21 20.67 -33.93
C GLY A 42 -20.27 21.35 -34.92
N PRO A 43 -20.20 22.68 -34.92
CA PRO A 43 -19.29 23.44 -35.76
C PRO A 43 -17.83 22.97 -35.58
N ALA A 44 -17.14 22.77 -36.71
CA ALA A 44 -15.79 22.15 -36.70
C ALA A 44 -14.78 22.91 -35.83
N GLU A 45 -14.88 24.25 -35.79
CA GLU A 45 -14.03 25.15 -35.00
C GLU A 45 -14.26 25.05 -33.49
N LEU A 46 -15.39 24.48 -33.06
CA LEU A 46 -15.74 24.30 -31.65
C LEU A 46 -15.66 22.85 -31.16
N MET A 47 -15.41 21.90 -32.07
CA MET A 47 -15.30 20.48 -31.69
C MET A 47 -14.14 20.26 -30.69
N GLY A 48 -14.46 19.52 -29.61
CA GLY A 48 -13.53 19.29 -28.49
C GLY A 48 -13.43 20.46 -27.48
N LYS A 49 -14.07 21.61 -27.78
CA LYS A 49 -14.12 22.74 -26.83
C LYS A 49 -14.81 22.30 -25.54
N GLN A 50 -14.30 22.79 -24.42
CA GLN A 50 -14.79 22.51 -23.08
C GLN A 50 -15.33 23.78 -22.43
N TRP A 51 -16.50 23.67 -21.85
CA TRP A 51 -17.09 24.74 -21.02
C TRP A 51 -17.20 24.25 -19.58
N VAL A 52 -16.51 24.94 -18.71
CA VAL A 52 -16.47 24.63 -17.28
C VAL A 52 -17.73 25.18 -16.61
N ILE A 53 -18.40 24.37 -15.78
CA ILE A 53 -19.61 24.73 -15.04
C ILE A 53 -19.17 25.19 -13.64
N ASN A 54 -18.85 26.48 -13.53
CA ASN A 54 -18.38 27.12 -12.29
C ASN A 54 -19.36 28.17 -11.74
N LYS A 55 -20.58 28.24 -12.29
CA LYS A 55 -21.68 29.09 -11.83
C LYS A 55 -22.83 28.24 -11.35
N SER A 56 -23.69 28.79 -10.49
CA SER A 56 -24.90 28.15 -10.02
C SER A 56 -25.92 27.88 -11.14
N ALA A 57 -25.89 28.65 -12.22
CA ALA A 57 -26.67 28.43 -13.43
C ALA A 57 -25.87 28.82 -14.67
N VAL A 58 -26.02 28.00 -15.74
CA VAL A 58 -25.36 28.18 -17.04
C VAL A 58 -26.40 27.94 -18.15
N VAL A 59 -26.56 28.87 -19.08
CA VAL A 59 -27.49 28.75 -20.20
C VAL A 59 -26.75 28.34 -21.47
N ILE A 60 -27.30 27.33 -22.17
CA ILE A 60 -26.84 26.90 -23.51
C ILE A 60 -27.79 27.50 -24.53
N GLY A 61 -27.27 28.16 -25.53
CA GLY A 61 -28.12 28.75 -26.55
C GLY A 61 -27.38 29.44 -27.70
N ARG A 62 -28.17 29.92 -28.66
CA ARG A 62 -27.67 30.64 -29.82
C ARG A 62 -27.48 32.13 -29.55
N SER A 63 -28.12 32.70 -28.53
CA SER A 63 -28.03 34.10 -28.18
C SER A 63 -26.62 34.47 -27.71
N ALA A 64 -26.23 35.73 -27.96
CA ALA A 64 -24.99 36.30 -27.41
C ALA A 64 -25.00 36.37 -25.86
N ASP A 65 -26.19 36.37 -25.27
CA ASP A 65 -26.35 36.38 -23.81
C ASP A 65 -26.26 34.97 -23.15
N ALA A 66 -26.14 33.91 -23.96
CA ALA A 66 -25.99 32.54 -23.43
C ALA A 66 -24.55 32.33 -22.93
N ASP A 67 -24.40 31.68 -21.75
CA ASP A 67 -23.09 31.38 -21.18
C ASP A 67 -22.29 30.39 -22.07
N ILE A 68 -23.00 29.41 -22.64
CA ILE A 68 -22.49 28.49 -23.67
C ILE A 68 -23.13 28.90 -25.00
N GLN A 69 -22.54 29.91 -25.63
CA GLN A 69 -22.99 30.38 -26.91
C GLN A 69 -22.43 29.49 -28.04
N VAL A 70 -23.36 28.93 -28.87
CA VAL A 70 -23.00 28.28 -30.13
C VAL A 70 -23.93 28.81 -31.21
N SER A 71 -23.36 29.46 -32.26
CA SER A 71 -24.10 30.05 -33.38
C SER A 71 -24.59 28.97 -34.37
N GLU A 72 -25.46 28.10 -33.89
CA GLU A 72 -26.02 26.95 -34.65
C GLU A 72 -27.53 27.15 -34.85
N PRO A 73 -28.07 27.12 -36.08
CA PRO A 73 -29.47 27.34 -36.34
C PRO A 73 -30.42 26.40 -35.62
N SER A 74 -29.98 25.20 -35.29
CA SER A 74 -30.79 24.20 -34.56
C SER A 74 -30.94 24.54 -33.07
N LEU A 75 -30.14 25.47 -32.52
CA LEU A 75 -30.31 25.95 -31.17
C LEU A 75 -31.36 27.09 -31.09
N SER A 76 -32.22 27.06 -30.06
CA SER A 76 -33.00 28.19 -29.62
C SER A 76 -32.10 29.30 -29.02
N LYS A 77 -32.58 30.54 -28.92
CA LYS A 77 -31.87 31.65 -28.27
C LYS A 77 -31.36 31.26 -26.89
N ASN A 78 -32.30 30.75 -26.05
CA ASN A 78 -32.02 30.07 -24.79
C ASN A 78 -32.62 28.67 -24.96
N HIS A 79 -31.77 27.66 -25.08
CA HIS A 79 -32.17 26.29 -25.43
C HIS A 79 -32.34 25.41 -24.21
N ALA A 80 -31.32 25.34 -23.39
CA ALA A 80 -31.30 24.55 -22.18
C ALA A 80 -30.56 25.29 -21.05
N ARG A 81 -30.84 24.93 -19.82
CA ARG A 81 -30.17 25.49 -18.66
C ARG A 81 -29.62 24.37 -17.80
N ILE A 82 -28.38 24.57 -17.38
CA ILE A 82 -27.71 23.77 -16.37
C ILE A 82 -27.83 24.50 -15.04
N GLU A 83 -28.21 23.79 -14.00
CA GLU A 83 -28.28 24.32 -12.63
C GLU A 83 -27.49 23.43 -11.68
N VAL A 84 -26.70 24.05 -10.79
CA VAL A 84 -25.96 23.36 -9.74
C VAL A 84 -26.69 23.50 -8.43
N ILE A 85 -27.13 22.37 -7.84
CA ILE A 85 -27.88 22.33 -6.59
C ILE A 85 -27.23 21.30 -5.69
N ASN A 86 -26.70 21.72 -4.55
CA ASN A 86 -26.00 20.84 -3.59
C ASN A 86 -24.89 20.00 -4.28
N ASN A 87 -24.05 20.65 -5.07
CA ASN A 87 -22.97 20.05 -5.87
C ASN A 87 -23.44 18.95 -6.84
N ARG A 88 -24.73 18.94 -7.22
CA ARG A 88 -25.28 18.08 -8.26
C ARG A 88 -25.70 18.93 -9.44
N VAL A 89 -25.47 18.45 -10.64
CA VAL A 89 -25.71 19.20 -11.88
C VAL A 89 -26.99 18.70 -12.53
N PHE A 90 -27.94 19.61 -12.75
CA PHE A 90 -29.22 19.31 -13.40
C PHE A 90 -29.28 20.04 -14.74
N LEU A 91 -29.86 19.38 -15.75
CA LEU A 91 -30.11 19.94 -17.06
C LEU A 91 -31.62 20.09 -17.27
N THR A 92 -32.06 21.27 -17.72
CA THR A 92 -33.47 21.59 -17.97
C THR A 92 -33.63 22.13 -19.40
N ASP A 93 -34.55 21.58 -20.18
CA ASP A 93 -34.96 22.17 -21.44
C ASP A 93 -35.82 23.41 -21.19
N LEU A 94 -35.51 24.52 -21.85
CA LEU A 94 -36.24 25.80 -21.66
C LEU A 94 -37.43 25.98 -22.63
N GLY A 95 -38.01 24.88 -23.14
CA GLY A 95 -39.03 24.92 -24.18
C GLY A 95 -38.44 25.15 -25.56
N SER A 96 -37.33 24.50 -25.84
CA SER A 96 -36.58 24.67 -27.08
C SER A 96 -37.35 24.08 -28.28
N THR A 97 -37.12 24.65 -29.48
CA THR A 97 -37.77 24.20 -30.71
C THR A 97 -37.39 22.77 -31.10
N ASN A 98 -36.12 22.42 -30.94
CA ASN A 98 -35.60 21.12 -31.36
C ASN A 98 -35.29 20.19 -30.19
N CYS A 99 -35.83 20.47 -29.00
CA CYS A 99 -35.75 19.67 -27.79
C CYS A 99 -34.33 19.37 -27.30
N THR A 100 -34.21 19.06 -26.01
CA THR A 100 -32.99 18.60 -25.35
C THR A 100 -33.13 17.12 -24.99
N PHE A 101 -32.04 16.36 -25.05
CA PHE A 101 -32.01 14.93 -24.74
C PHE A 101 -30.77 14.60 -23.86
N VAL A 102 -30.96 13.62 -22.98
CA VAL A 102 -29.87 13.01 -22.21
C VAL A 102 -29.89 11.52 -22.55
N ASP A 103 -28.77 10.99 -23.04
CA ASP A 103 -28.63 9.57 -23.48
C ASP A 103 -29.81 9.09 -24.34
N SER A 104 -30.18 9.88 -25.35
CA SER A 104 -31.30 9.63 -26.25
C SER A 104 -32.73 9.81 -25.63
N GLN A 105 -32.85 10.05 -24.34
CA GLN A 105 -34.13 10.32 -23.69
C GLN A 105 -34.47 11.81 -23.80
N LYS A 106 -35.63 12.13 -24.38
CA LYS A 106 -36.11 13.50 -24.51
C LYS A 106 -36.45 14.06 -23.14
N LEU A 107 -36.05 15.31 -22.86
CA LEU A 107 -36.43 16.02 -21.65
C LEU A 107 -37.83 16.66 -21.83
N GLU A 108 -38.66 16.59 -20.81
CA GLU A 108 -39.86 17.39 -20.73
C GLU A 108 -39.47 18.86 -20.43
N PRO A 109 -40.08 19.83 -21.11
CA PRO A 109 -39.79 21.22 -20.89
C PRO A 109 -39.98 21.62 -19.42
N GLN A 110 -39.04 22.43 -18.91
CA GLN A 110 -39.02 22.95 -17.53
C GLN A 110 -38.83 21.89 -16.43
N GLN A 111 -38.49 20.64 -16.80
CA GLN A 111 -38.14 19.61 -15.83
C GLN A 111 -36.62 19.40 -15.80
N GLY A 112 -36.04 19.49 -14.60
CA GLY A 112 -34.62 19.28 -14.39
C GLY A 112 -34.27 17.80 -14.26
N VAL A 113 -33.30 17.31 -15.06
CA VAL A 113 -32.78 15.95 -15.02
C VAL A 113 -31.35 15.98 -14.49
N LEU A 114 -31.03 15.12 -13.51
CA LEU A 114 -29.70 15.00 -12.95
C LEU A 114 -28.73 14.46 -14.00
N LEU A 115 -27.64 15.20 -14.26
CA LEU A 115 -26.55 14.71 -15.09
C LEU A 115 -25.61 13.80 -14.28
N LYS A 116 -25.27 12.67 -14.87
CA LYS A 116 -24.26 11.74 -14.35
C LYS A 116 -23.02 11.78 -15.25
N ASN A 117 -21.87 11.41 -14.71
CA ASN A 117 -20.62 11.37 -15.49
C ASN A 117 -20.77 10.57 -16.78
N ASN A 118 -20.22 11.10 -17.86
CA ASN A 118 -20.30 10.58 -19.24
C ASN A 118 -21.68 10.66 -19.91
N HIS A 119 -22.74 11.24 -19.32
CA HIS A 119 -23.98 11.45 -20.04
C HIS A 119 -23.76 12.25 -21.31
N GLN A 120 -24.44 11.84 -22.38
CA GLN A 120 -24.46 12.55 -23.65
C GLN A 120 -25.66 13.50 -23.66
N VAL A 121 -25.39 14.78 -23.81
CA VAL A 121 -26.40 15.84 -23.89
C VAL A 121 -26.54 16.26 -25.35
N ARG A 122 -27.74 16.09 -25.93
CA ARG A 122 -28.05 16.62 -27.27
C ARG A 122 -28.98 17.82 -27.16
N ALA A 123 -28.58 18.94 -27.73
CA ALA A 123 -29.33 20.18 -27.83
C ALA A 123 -29.45 20.56 -29.33
N GLY A 124 -30.62 20.40 -29.91
CA GLY A 124 -30.78 20.51 -31.38
C GLY A 124 -29.91 19.47 -32.11
N SER A 125 -29.02 19.94 -33.00
CA SER A 125 -28.04 19.11 -33.72
C SER A 125 -26.73 18.93 -32.95
N LEU A 126 -26.49 19.69 -31.86
CA LEU A 126 -25.26 19.63 -31.09
C LEU A 126 -25.28 18.44 -30.13
N ILE A 127 -24.14 17.80 -29.96
CA ILE A 127 -23.94 16.75 -28.97
C ILE A 127 -22.78 17.11 -28.07
N PHE A 128 -23.05 17.18 -26.78
CA PHE A 128 -22.06 17.41 -25.74
C PHE A 128 -21.89 16.14 -24.91
N LYS A 129 -20.74 15.97 -24.33
CA LYS A 129 -20.47 15.02 -23.26
C LYS A 129 -20.33 15.76 -21.94
N TYR A 130 -21.10 15.37 -20.94
CA TYR A 130 -20.95 15.87 -19.59
C TYR A 130 -19.87 15.05 -18.87
N LEU A 131 -18.92 15.76 -18.25
CA LEU A 131 -17.85 15.19 -17.46
C LEU A 131 -17.87 15.76 -16.05
N GLU A 132 -18.03 14.86 -15.08
CA GLU A 132 -17.96 15.17 -13.66
C GLU A 132 -16.50 15.12 -13.21
N ARG A 133 -15.76 16.20 -13.45
CA ARG A 133 -14.29 16.25 -13.27
C ARG A 133 -13.82 15.92 -11.86
N GLY A 134 -14.65 16.14 -10.82
CA GLY A 134 -14.34 15.77 -9.45
C GLY A 134 -13.99 14.28 -9.30
N ILE A 135 -14.76 13.42 -10.00
CA ILE A 135 -14.51 11.97 -10.03
C ILE A 135 -13.27 11.62 -10.86
N LEU A 136 -13.05 12.31 -11.99
CA LEU A 136 -11.87 12.09 -12.83
C LEU A 136 -10.58 12.56 -12.16
N SER A 137 -10.62 13.64 -11.37
CA SER A 137 -9.44 14.12 -10.64
C SER A 137 -9.08 13.16 -9.50
N GLU A 138 -10.05 12.66 -8.74
CA GLU A 138 -9.79 11.67 -7.69
C GLU A 138 -9.23 10.37 -8.25
N THR A 139 -9.77 9.87 -9.36
CA THR A 139 -9.26 8.67 -10.02
C THR A 139 -7.87 8.90 -10.61
N SER A 140 -7.63 10.07 -11.21
CA SER A 140 -6.32 10.45 -11.76
C SER A 140 -5.28 10.71 -10.68
N GLU A 141 -5.64 11.38 -9.58
CA GLU A 141 -4.75 11.58 -8.43
C GLU A 141 -4.44 10.26 -7.72
N LYS A 142 -5.44 9.39 -7.55
CA LYS A 142 -5.24 8.06 -6.98
C LYS A 142 -4.33 7.21 -7.86
N ALA A 143 -4.54 7.20 -9.17
CA ALA A 143 -3.69 6.49 -10.13
C ALA A 143 -2.27 7.07 -10.17
N ARG A 144 -2.11 8.40 -10.07
CA ARG A 144 -0.81 9.05 -9.98
C ARG A 144 -0.10 8.68 -8.67
N MET A 145 -0.81 8.73 -7.55
CA MET A 145 -0.28 8.37 -6.24
C MET A 145 0.15 6.90 -6.20
N GLN A 146 -0.66 5.99 -6.76
CA GLN A 146 -0.30 4.57 -6.91
C GLN A 146 0.95 4.40 -7.77
N SER A 147 1.07 5.14 -8.88
CA SER A 147 2.27 5.09 -9.74
C SER A 147 3.52 5.62 -9.01
N GLU A 148 3.39 6.62 -8.15
CA GLU A 148 4.51 7.13 -7.36
C GLU A 148 4.92 6.15 -6.25
N LEU A 149 3.96 5.50 -5.61
CA LEU A 149 4.21 4.45 -4.62
C LEU A 149 4.86 3.21 -5.26
N GLU A 150 4.44 2.82 -6.46
CA GLU A 150 5.08 1.73 -7.20
C GLU A 150 6.55 2.04 -7.52
N LYS A 151 6.86 3.28 -7.90
CA LYS A 151 8.26 3.70 -8.08
C LYS A 151 9.05 3.65 -6.78
N ALA A 152 8.45 4.09 -5.66
CA ALA A 152 9.06 4.00 -4.34
C ALA A 152 9.34 2.54 -3.96
N ARG A 153 8.42 1.61 -4.24
CA ARG A 153 8.60 0.17 -4.07
C ARG A 153 9.78 -0.37 -4.86
N LEU A 154 9.93 0.03 -6.13
CA LEU A 154 11.07 -0.38 -6.95
C LEU A 154 12.40 0.10 -6.37
N VAL A 155 12.45 1.33 -5.85
CA VAL A 155 13.63 1.84 -5.15
C VAL A 155 13.86 1.05 -3.86
N GLN A 156 12.82 0.81 -3.06
CA GLN A 156 12.94 0.05 -1.82
C GLN A 156 13.46 -1.37 -2.06
N ALA A 157 13.04 -2.02 -3.15
CA ALA A 157 13.53 -3.36 -3.50
C ALA A 157 15.05 -3.41 -3.66
N THR A 158 15.72 -2.29 -3.99
CA THR A 158 17.19 -2.21 -4.06
C THR A 158 17.86 -2.12 -2.69
N LEU A 159 17.11 -1.90 -1.62
CA LEU A 159 17.63 -1.83 -0.25
C LEU A 159 17.85 -3.21 0.37
N PHE A 160 17.35 -4.27 -0.27
CA PHE A 160 17.57 -5.65 0.15
C PHE A 160 18.78 -6.25 -0.55
N PRO A 161 19.41 -7.27 0.04
CA PRO A 161 20.53 -7.94 -0.62
C PRO A 161 20.16 -8.47 -2.01
N SER A 162 20.99 -8.18 -3.01
CA SER A 162 20.80 -8.63 -4.40
C SER A 162 21.06 -10.12 -4.61
N GLU A 163 21.85 -10.72 -3.72
CA GLU A 163 22.17 -12.15 -3.71
C GLU A 163 21.39 -12.85 -2.63
N ASP A 164 20.81 -13.99 -2.93
CA ASP A 164 20.01 -14.75 -1.98
C ASP A 164 20.81 -15.28 -0.78
N GLU A 165 22.14 -15.52 -0.96
CA GLU A 165 22.98 -16.14 0.06
C GLU A 165 24.32 -15.43 0.22
N THR A 166 24.75 -15.14 1.47
CA THR A 166 26.15 -14.93 1.80
C THR A 166 26.70 -16.19 2.42
N ARG A 167 27.77 -16.70 1.85
CA ARG A 167 28.41 -17.91 2.30
C ARG A 167 29.85 -17.63 2.70
N THR A 168 30.19 -17.99 3.93
CA THR A 168 31.54 -18.08 4.42
C THR A 168 31.92 -19.56 4.59
N GLU A 169 33.05 -19.84 5.25
CA GLU A 169 33.51 -21.22 5.48
C GLU A 169 32.45 -22.10 6.18
N TRP A 170 31.78 -21.55 7.19
CA TRP A 170 30.81 -22.30 8.00
C TRP A 170 29.55 -21.49 8.41
N VAL A 171 29.40 -20.26 7.91
CA VAL A 171 28.18 -19.46 8.13
C VAL A 171 27.54 -19.13 6.79
N LYS A 172 26.26 -19.40 6.67
CA LYS A 172 25.42 -18.98 5.55
C LYS A 172 24.31 -18.08 6.05
N VAL A 173 24.05 -16.98 5.37
CA VAL A 173 22.95 -16.04 5.71
C VAL A 173 22.04 -15.89 4.51
N VAL A 174 20.77 -16.15 4.72
CA VAL A 174 19.70 -16.01 3.72
C VAL A 174 18.53 -15.27 4.35
N GLY A 175 17.83 -14.45 3.59
CA GLY A 175 16.61 -13.77 4.06
C GLY A 175 15.52 -13.72 2.99
N ARG A 176 14.30 -13.54 3.44
CA ARG A 176 13.13 -13.31 2.61
C ARG A 176 12.34 -12.15 3.17
N TYR A 177 11.77 -11.36 2.27
CA TYR A 177 10.91 -10.23 2.58
C TYR A 177 9.65 -10.27 1.71
N ARG A 178 8.52 -9.96 2.31
CA ARG A 178 7.24 -9.77 1.64
C ARG A 178 6.54 -8.55 2.20
N ALA A 179 6.29 -7.56 1.36
CA ALA A 179 5.56 -6.38 1.75
C ALA A 179 4.05 -6.66 1.85
N ALA A 180 3.40 -6.09 2.88
CA ALA A 180 1.95 -6.08 3.01
C ALA A 180 1.28 -5.03 2.10
N SER A 181 2.00 -3.96 1.78
CA SER A 181 1.55 -2.86 0.94
C SER A 181 2.59 -2.51 -0.12
N GLU A 182 2.41 -1.38 -0.81
CA GLU A 182 3.37 -0.91 -1.82
C GLU A 182 4.77 -0.62 -1.26
N CYS A 183 4.84 -0.17 0.01
CA CYS A 183 6.10 0.09 0.71
C CYS A 183 6.00 -0.46 2.12
N GLY A 184 7.04 -1.12 2.60
CA GLY A 184 7.07 -1.74 3.92
C GLY A 184 8.03 -1.09 4.90
N GLY A 185 7.78 -1.37 6.20
CA GLY A 185 8.61 -0.97 7.33
C GLY A 185 9.70 -1.96 7.70
N ASP A 186 9.53 -3.18 7.24
CA ASP A 186 10.48 -4.26 7.47
C ASP A 186 11.73 -4.13 6.62
N TRP A 187 12.83 -4.57 7.18
CA TRP A 187 14.10 -4.55 6.51
C TRP A 187 15.05 -5.58 7.10
N TRP A 188 15.97 -6.14 6.26
CA TRP A 188 17.06 -6.99 6.70
C TRP A 188 18.29 -6.73 5.86
N TRP A 189 19.48 -6.98 6.46
CA TRP A 189 20.76 -6.85 5.78
C TRP A 189 21.80 -7.81 6.32
N ARG A 190 22.83 -8.00 5.54
CA ARG A 190 23.98 -8.83 5.89
C ARG A 190 25.24 -8.34 5.19
N TRP A 191 26.37 -8.52 5.84
CA TRP A 191 27.68 -8.34 5.23
C TRP A 191 28.72 -9.15 6.00
N SER A 192 29.95 -9.28 5.42
CA SER A 192 31.13 -9.83 6.10
C SER A 192 32.31 -8.88 5.92
N HIS A 193 33.05 -8.71 6.99
CA HIS A 193 34.30 -7.95 6.96
C HIS A 193 35.38 -8.64 7.84
N GLY A 194 36.51 -8.99 7.25
CA GLY A 194 37.58 -9.76 7.92
C GLY A 194 37.00 -11.08 8.46
N ASP A 195 37.20 -11.30 9.77
CA ASP A 195 36.74 -12.53 10.43
C ASP A 195 35.33 -12.42 11.02
N LYS A 196 34.53 -11.46 10.59
CA LYS A 196 33.18 -11.23 11.14
C LYS A 196 32.10 -11.30 10.07
N VAL A 197 31.00 -11.90 10.44
CA VAL A 197 29.75 -11.88 9.68
C VAL A 197 28.71 -11.13 10.50
N TYR A 198 27.99 -10.24 9.86
CA TYR A 198 26.89 -9.49 10.42
C TYR A 198 25.59 -9.86 9.72
N ALA A 199 24.54 -10.00 10.50
CA ALA A 199 23.19 -10.12 10.00
C ALA A 199 22.24 -9.33 10.91
N LEU A 200 21.24 -8.73 10.34
CA LEU A 200 20.26 -7.98 11.10
C LEU A 200 18.89 -7.99 10.43
N ILE A 201 17.88 -7.82 11.25
CA ILE A 201 16.49 -7.61 10.86
C ILE A 201 16.00 -6.39 11.60
N GLY A 202 15.08 -5.64 10.99
CA GLY A 202 14.44 -4.49 11.61
C GLY A 202 13.02 -4.35 11.13
N ASP A 203 12.18 -3.82 12.02
CA ASP A 203 10.80 -3.50 11.77
C ASP A 203 10.50 -2.10 12.30
N ALA A 204 10.09 -1.20 11.41
CA ALA A 204 9.82 0.19 11.73
C ALA A 204 8.38 0.36 12.24
N THR A 205 8.20 1.14 13.29
CA THR A 205 6.86 1.50 13.78
C THR A 205 5.99 2.10 12.68
N GLY A 206 4.85 1.45 12.37
CA GLY A 206 3.91 1.88 11.33
C GLY A 206 4.25 1.29 9.97
N HIS A 207 3.48 1.63 8.96
CA HIS A 207 3.56 1.05 7.61
C HIS A 207 3.57 2.14 6.54
N GLY A 208 3.86 1.74 5.29
CA GLY A 208 3.82 2.62 4.14
C GLY A 208 5.05 3.52 4.00
N ALA A 209 4.89 4.67 3.33
CA ALA A 209 6.00 5.51 2.89
C ALA A 209 6.88 6.05 4.04
N ALA A 210 6.30 6.34 5.22
CA ALA A 210 7.06 6.83 6.36
C ALA A 210 8.00 5.75 6.92
N ALA A 211 7.52 4.52 7.07
CA ALA A 211 8.33 3.38 7.50
C ALA A 211 9.42 3.03 6.46
N ALA A 212 9.10 3.10 5.15
CA ALA A 212 10.06 2.90 4.07
C ALA A 212 11.22 3.92 4.06
N LEU A 213 11.00 5.15 4.53
CA LEU A 213 12.08 6.13 4.70
C LEU A 213 13.05 5.71 5.81
N LEU A 214 12.55 5.09 6.89
CA LEU A 214 13.41 4.57 7.94
C LEU A 214 14.27 3.40 7.46
N THR A 215 13.70 2.48 6.66
CA THR A 215 14.49 1.38 6.08
C THR A 215 15.59 1.90 5.14
N SER A 216 15.30 2.97 4.38
CA SER A 216 16.27 3.64 3.54
C SER A 216 17.40 4.30 4.35
N ALA A 217 17.06 4.96 5.46
CA ALA A 217 18.03 5.54 6.37
C ALA A 217 18.91 4.45 7.02
N ALA A 218 18.31 3.33 7.46
CA ALA A 218 19.01 2.19 8.01
C ALA A 218 20.01 1.59 7.00
N ARG A 219 19.57 1.33 5.76
CA ARG A 219 20.47 0.79 4.72
C ARG A 219 21.62 1.72 4.40
N SER A 220 21.37 3.01 4.28
CA SER A 220 22.39 4.01 4.03
C SER A 220 23.41 4.08 5.17
N ALA A 221 22.95 3.99 6.41
CA ALA A 221 23.80 3.99 7.58
C ALA A 221 24.73 2.77 7.63
N ILE A 222 24.20 1.57 7.34
CA ILE A 222 25.00 0.34 7.27
C ILE A 222 26.05 0.41 6.17
N GLY A 223 25.74 1.00 5.01
CA GLY A 223 26.71 1.16 3.92
C GLY A 223 27.99 1.86 4.33
N THR A 224 27.97 2.68 5.39
CA THR A 224 29.17 3.32 5.94
C THR A 224 30.03 2.40 6.81
N LEU A 225 29.52 1.23 7.19
CA LEU A 225 30.17 0.29 8.09
C LEU A 225 30.69 -0.98 7.39
N GLU A 226 30.22 -1.26 6.18
CA GLU A 226 30.55 -2.52 5.48
C GLU A 226 32.05 -2.69 5.26
N ASP A 227 32.77 -1.61 4.94
CA ASP A 227 34.21 -1.60 4.73
C ASP A 227 34.99 -1.08 5.95
N ASP A 228 34.35 -0.87 7.08
CA ASP A 228 34.98 -0.33 8.27
C ASP A 228 35.61 -1.44 9.13
N PRO A 229 36.96 -1.54 9.21
CA PRO A 229 37.62 -2.57 10.00
C PRO A 229 37.38 -2.42 11.51
N SER A 230 36.93 -1.24 11.97
CA SER A 230 36.59 -0.98 13.37
C SER A 230 35.13 -1.25 13.69
N ALA A 231 34.37 -1.81 12.74
CA ALA A 231 32.97 -2.14 12.97
C ALA A 231 32.85 -3.12 14.15
N SER A 232 31.97 -2.78 15.09
CA SER A 232 31.56 -3.64 16.19
C SER A 232 30.04 -3.60 16.29
N ILE A 233 29.46 -4.57 16.95
CA ILE A 233 27.99 -4.65 17.08
C ILE A 233 27.43 -3.40 17.77
N GLU A 234 28.14 -2.83 18.74
CA GLU A 234 27.75 -1.59 19.40
C GLU A 234 27.79 -0.41 18.42
N LYS A 235 28.82 -0.34 17.57
CA LYS A 235 28.92 0.70 16.55
C LYS A 235 27.81 0.58 15.51
N VAL A 236 27.45 -0.65 15.14
CA VAL A 236 26.30 -0.93 14.26
C VAL A 236 25.01 -0.37 14.88
N TYR A 237 24.72 -0.74 16.12
CA TYR A 237 23.53 -0.25 16.85
C TYR A 237 23.51 1.28 16.93
N HIS A 238 24.60 1.92 17.37
CA HIS A 238 24.64 3.37 17.51
C HIS A 238 24.50 4.11 16.17
N THR A 239 25.09 3.57 15.11
CA THR A 239 25.00 4.18 13.78
C THR A 239 23.58 4.10 13.24
N LEU A 240 22.93 2.94 13.36
CA LEU A 240 21.52 2.76 13.00
C LEU A 240 20.61 3.64 13.85
N SER A 241 20.75 3.61 15.18
CA SER A 241 19.90 4.38 16.10
C SER A 241 19.99 5.88 15.82
N ARG A 242 21.19 6.38 15.51
CA ARG A 242 21.40 7.78 15.13
C ARG A 242 20.75 8.13 13.80
N ALA A 243 20.84 7.25 12.80
CA ALA A 243 20.25 7.48 11.47
C ALA A 243 18.72 7.49 11.53
N ILE A 244 18.13 6.52 12.24
CA ILE A 244 16.69 6.45 12.46
C ILE A 244 16.19 7.66 13.25
N GLY A 245 16.85 8.02 14.36
CA GLY A 245 16.48 9.18 15.17
C GLY A 245 16.56 10.50 14.40
N ALA A 246 17.57 10.65 13.54
CA ALA A 246 17.71 11.85 12.69
C ALA A 246 16.63 11.92 11.60
N CYS A 247 16.25 10.78 11.03
CA CYS A 247 15.20 10.69 9.99
C CYS A 247 13.81 10.96 10.57
N ALA A 248 13.50 10.42 11.74
CA ALA A 248 12.17 10.44 12.35
C ALA A 248 11.97 11.56 13.39
N ALA A 249 12.99 12.33 13.72
CA ALA A 249 12.95 13.35 14.77
C ALA A 249 12.38 12.82 16.10
N GLY A 250 12.60 11.51 16.40
CA GLY A 250 12.12 10.85 17.61
C GLY A 250 10.64 10.44 17.59
N THR A 251 9.91 10.62 16.48
CA THR A 251 8.48 10.26 16.38
C THR A 251 8.26 8.80 15.98
N LEU A 252 9.21 8.18 15.31
CA LEU A 252 9.17 6.79 14.89
C LEU A 252 10.45 6.09 15.33
N THR A 253 10.35 4.82 15.61
CA THR A 253 11.47 3.95 15.99
C THR A 253 11.48 2.70 15.13
N MET A 254 12.54 1.90 15.26
CA MET A 254 12.63 0.60 14.59
C MET A 254 13.06 -0.46 15.61
N SER A 255 12.26 -1.50 15.76
CA SER A 255 12.72 -2.70 16.46
C SER A 255 13.79 -3.40 15.63
N SER A 256 14.78 -4.05 16.23
CA SER A 256 15.83 -4.72 15.47
C SER A 256 16.49 -5.83 16.27
N PHE A 257 16.86 -6.91 15.56
CA PHE A 257 17.75 -7.92 16.10
C PHE A 257 19.04 -7.94 15.28
N ILE A 258 20.17 -7.65 15.94
CA ILE A 258 21.48 -7.49 15.31
C ILE A 258 22.39 -8.63 15.78
N VAL A 259 23.07 -9.29 14.86
CA VAL A 259 23.97 -10.43 15.12
C VAL A 259 25.35 -10.13 14.52
N GLU A 260 26.40 -10.36 15.30
CA GLU A 260 27.82 -10.41 14.89
C GLU A 260 28.36 -11.81 15.20
N VAL A 261 28.88 -12.53 14.21
CA VAL A 261 29.51 -13.83 14.40
C VAL A 261 31.00 -13.73 14.06
N ASN A 262 31.86 -14.10 15.00
CA ASN A 262 33.30 -14.19 14.77
C ASN A 262 33.63 -15.56 14.20
N LEU A 263 34.18 -15.59 12.98
CA LEU A 263 34.46 -16.82 12.22
C LEU A 263 35.60 -17.68 12.81
N ARG A 264 36.50 -17.07 13.58
CA ARG A 264 37.63 -17.82 14.19
C ARG A 264 37.27 -18.46 15.52
N THR A 265 36.47 -17.73 16.32
CA THR A 265 36.19 -18.14 17.70
C THR A 265 34.82 -18.78 17.87
N ARG A 266 33.95 -18.72 16.85
CA ARG A 266 32.51 -19.08 16.88
C ARG A 266 31.70 -18.27 17.90
N VAL A 267 32.31 -17.21 18.46
CA VAL A 267 31.54 -16.31 19.36
C VAL A 267 30.53 -15.53 18.55
N MET A 268 29.27 -15.63 18.96
CA MET A 268 28.17 -14.85 18.45
C MET A 268 27.83 -13.79 19.50
N ARG A 269 27.80 -12.54 19.08
CA ARG A 269 27.32 -11.40 19.89
C ARG A 269 26.03 -10.92 19.27
N TYR A 270 25.06 -10.55 20.09
CA TYR A 270 23.80 -10.04 19.58
C TYR A 270 23.21 -8.94 20.45
N ILE A 271 22.43 -8.08 19.81
CA ILE A 271 21.65 -7.02 20.44
C ILE A 271 20.21 -7.20 20.05
N ASN A 272 19.32 -7.38 21.04
CA ASN A 272 17.89 -7.34 20.83
C ASN A 272 17.39 -5.92 21.15
N ALA A 273 17.13 -5.11 20.13
CA ALA A 273 16.60 -3.77 20.22
C ALA A 273 15.07 -3.80 20.18
N SER A 274 14.43 -4.31 21.23
CA SER A 274 12.97 -4.44 21.38
C SER A 274 12.30 -5.25 20.24
N HIS A 275 13.01 -6.26 19.73
CA HIS A 275 12.53 -7.13 18.65
C HIS A 275 12.14 -8.51 19.19
N LEU A 276 11.46 -9.32 18.36
CA LEU A 276 11.17 -10.71 18.70
C LEU A 276 12.47 -11.48 18.98
N PRO A 277 12.47 -12.42 19.95
CA PRO A 277 13.63 -13.28 20.19
C PRO A 277 13.94 -14.15 18.98
N ALA A 278 15.22 -14.31 18.69
CA ALA A 278 15.67 -15.24 17.68
C ALA A 278 15.52 -16.69 18.15
N VAL A 279 15.34 -17.62 17.22
CA VAL A 279 15.13 -19.05 17.53
C VAL A 279 16.30 -19.88 16.99
N ILE A 280 16.88 -20.74 17.82
CA ILE A 280 17.89 -21.73 17.40
C ILE A 280 17.19 -23.06 17.10
N LEU A 281 17.37 -23.53 15.86
CA LEU A 281 16.90 -24.82 15.36
C LEU A 281 18.10 -25.76 15.12
N PRO A 282 18.27 -26.83 15.92
CA PRO A 282 19.22 -27.88 15.58
C PRO A 282 18.88 -28.52 14.23
N ARG A 283 19.88 -28.77 13.37
CA ARG A 283 19.69 -29.35 12.03
C ARG A 283 19.92 -30.86 11.97
N ASP A 284 20.44 -31.45 13.04
CA ASP A 284 20.75 -32.88 13.15
C ASP A 284 19.84 -33.63 14.14
N ARG A 285 18.72 -33.03 14.54
CA ARG A 285 17.74 -33.61 15.47
C ARG A 285 16.36 -33.70 14.83
N GLU A 286 15.68 -34.83 15.12
CA GLU A 286 14.31 -35.08 14.65
C GLU A 286 13.26 -34.95 15.76
N ASP A 287 13.67 -34.94 17.03
CA ASP A 287 12.81 -34.89 18.21
C ASP A 287 12.49 -33.43 18.66
N LEU A 288 12.35 -32.53 17.73
CA LEU A 288 12.13 -31.12 18.01
C LEU A 288 10.69 -30.86 18.45
N THR A 289 10.55 -30.06 19.49
CA THR A 289 9.27 -29.46 19.89
C THR A 289 9.47 -27.96 20.13
N TRP A 290 8.45 -27.14 19.93
CA TRP A 290 8.55 -25.70 20.15
C TRP A 290 9.08 -25.35 21.56
N LYS A 291 8.69 -26.13 22.57
CA LYS A 291 9.13 -25.93 23.96
C LYS A 291 10.59 -26.28 24.23
N THR A 292 11.19 -27.05 23.34
CA THR A 292 12.61 -27.48 23.48
C THR A 292 13.56 -26.65 22.62
N LEU A 293 13.04 -25.70 21.85
CA LEU A 293 13.87 -24.78 21.08
C LEU A 293 14.43 -23.69 21.99
N GLU A 294 15.66 -23.31 21.70
CA GLU A 294 16.32 -22.20 22.40
C GLU A 294 15.89 -20.88 21.78
N HIS A 295 15.41 -19.97 22.63
CA HIS A 295 15.03 -18.62 22.23
C HIS A 295 16.08 -17.64 22.74
N LEU A 296 16.76 -16.98 21.81
CA LEU A 296 17.75 -15.94 22.14
C LEU A 296 17.08 -14.58 22.23
N GLY A 297 16.65 -14.17 23.41
CA GLY A 297 16.10 -12.82 23.67
C GLY A 297 17.15 -11.87 24.24
N GLY A 298 17.97 -12.40 25.15
CA GLY A 298 18.92 -11.59 25.90
C GLY A 298 18.24 -10.52 26.77
N GLN A 299 19.04 -9.56 27.22
CA GLN A 299 18.49 -8.33 27.81
C GLN A 299 18.06 -7.40 26.67
N VAL A 300 16.87 -6.82 26.80
CA VAL A 300 16.28 -5.96 25.77
C VAL A 300 16.94 -4.58 25.79
N SER A 301 17.39 -4.13 24.65
CA SER A 301 17.90 -2.78 24.40
C SER A 301 16.78 -1.88 23.90
N SER A 302 16.99 -0.55 23.99
CA SER A 302 16.06 0.42 23.41
C SER A 302 15.90 0.19 21.90
N PRO A 303 14.70 0.38 21.31
CA PRO A 303 14.54 0.34 19.87
C PRO A 303 15.40 1.44 19.21
N LEU A 304 15.79 1.21 17.98
CA LEU A 304 16.61 2.15 17.21
C LEU A 304 15.85 3.47 17.00
N GLY A 305 16.53 4.58 17.19
CA GLY A 305 15.95 5.93 17.08
C GLY A 305 15.33 6.46 18.38
N SER A 306 15.38 5.69 19.47
CA SER A 306 14.93 6.16 20.79
C SER A 306 15.74 7.34 21.29
N THR A 307 15.08 8.24 22.03
CA THR A 307 15.72 9.40 22.70
C THR A 307 16.60 8.96 23.87
N GLU A 308 16.16 7.95 24.61
CA GLU A 308 16.95 7.30 25.66
C GLU A 308 17.53 5.99 25.12
N VAL A 309 18.85 5.89 25.13
CA VAL A 309 19.59 4.75 24.57
C VAL A 309 20.14 3.89 25.69
N ILE A 310 19.54 2.71 25.86
CA ILE A 310 20.04 1.62 26.69
C ILE A 310 20.45 0.49 25.77
N ILE A 311 21.69 0.03 25.89
CA ILE A 311 22.21 -1.04 25.05
C ILE A 311 22.72 -2.19 25.91
N HIS A 312 22.31 -3.40 25.55
CA HIS A 312 22.74 -4.66 26.15
C HIS A 312 23.28 -5.58 25.05
N VAL A 313 24.54 -5.93 25.13
CA VAL A 313 25.17 -6.92 24.23
C VAL A 313 25.17 -8.27 24.93
N SER A 314 24.51 -9.22 24.33
CA SER A 314 24.54 -10.63 24.77
C SER A 314 25.54 -11.42 23.96
N THR A 315 26.05 -12.52 24.54
CA THR A 315 27.07 -13.37 23.91
C THR A 315 26.67 -14.83 24.04
N ALA A 316 26.84 -15.57 22.95
CA ALA A 316 26.66 -17.03 22.90
C ALA A 316 27.75 -17.64 21.99
N ILE A 317 27.89 -18.96 22.02
CA ILE A 317 28.68 -19.70 21.03
C ILE A 317 27.71 -20.15 19.92
N ALA A 318 28.06 -19.88 18.67
CA ALA A 318 27.27 -20.35 17.52
C ALA A 318 27.27 -21.89 17.51
N PRO A 319 26.10 -22.54 17.71
CA PRO A 319 26.03 -23.99 17.81
C PRO A 319 26.34 -24.62 16.45
N ILE A 320 27.08 -25.72 16.47
CA ILE A 320 27.39 -26.50 15.25
C ILE A 320 26.11 -27.18 14.75
N LYS A 321 25.96 -27.30 13.43
CA LYS A 321 24.80 -27.92 12.79
C LYS A 321 23.47 -27.36 13.29
N SER A 322 23.38 -26.07 13.35
CA SER A 322 22.18 -25.37 13.77
C SER A 322 21.81 -24.24 12.82
N ARG A 323 20.61 -23.75 12.95
CA ARG A 323 20.07 -22.58 12.25
C ARG A 323 19.55 -21.56 13.25
N LEU A 324 20.01 -20.33 13.16
CA LEU A 324 19.43 -19.20 13.87
C LEU A 324 18.39 -18.54 12.95
N VAL A 325 17.18 -18.37 13.43
CA VAL A 325 16.08 -17.75 12.70
C VAL A 325 15.68 -16.45 13.36
N LEU A 326 15.69 -15.37 12.59
CA LEU A 326 15.18 -14.05 12.94
C LEU A 326 13.89 -13.84 12.14
N LEU A 327 12.88 -13.20 12.73
CA LEU A 327 11.59 -12.97 12.08
C LEU A 327 10.89 -11.74 12.64
N THR A 328 10.09 -11.08 11.81
CA THR A 328 9.19 -10.01 12.23
C THR A 328 7.84 -10.55 12.64
N ASP A 329 7.06 -9.74 13.33
CA ASP A 329 5.74 -10.13 13.87
C ASP A 329 4.70 -10.38 12.78
N GLY A 330 4.82 -9.77 11.61
CA GLY A 330 3.92 -10.03 10.49
C GLY A 330 3.79 -11.50 10.10
N LEU A 331 4.79 -12.35 10.42
CA LEU A 331 4.66 -13.79 10.26
C LEU A 331 3.89 -14.45 11.39
N THR A 332 4.11 -14.03 12.64
CA THR A 332 3.47 -14.61 13.84
C THR A 332 2.06 -14.09 14.05
N GLU A 333 1.75 -12.90 13.54
CA GLU A 333 0.44 -12.26 13.61
C GLU A 333 -0.48 -12.60 12.43
N ARG A 334 -0.02 -13.48 11.51
CA ARG A 334 -0.88 -13.98 10.43
C ARG A 334 -2.17 -14.56 10.98
N GLU A 335 -3.27 -14.16 10.39
CA GLU A 335 -4.60 -14.62 10.78
C GLU A 335 -5.03 -15.83 9.93
N ASP A 336 -5.73 -16.76 10.57
CA ASP A 336 -6.43 -17.86 9.89
C ASP A 336 -7.73 -17.33 9.23
N ILE A 337 -8.44 -18.23 8.55
CA ILE A 337 -9.73 -17.93 7.89
C ILE A 337 -10.78 -17.32 8.83
N SER A 338 -10.65 -17.53 10.14
CA SER A 338 -11.58 -16.99 11.13
C SER A 338 -11.19 -15.60 11.65
N GLY A 339 -10.08 -15.02 11.15
CA GLY A 339 -9.52 -13.76 11.64
C GLY A 339 -8.81 -13.90 12.98
N LYS A 340 -8.38 -15.12 13.32
CA LYS A 340 -7.66 -15.39 14.55
C LYS A 340 -6.16 -15.52 14.26
N PRO A 341 -5.28 -14.84 15.02
CA PRO A 341 -3.84 -14.98 14.86
C PRO A 341 -3.39 -16.43 15.02
N LEU A 342 -2.40 -16.84 14.21
CA LEU A 342 -1.77 -18.15 14.32
C LEU A 342 -1.17 -18.29 15.72
N SER A 343 -1.58 -19.33 16.45
CA SER A 343 -1.04 -19.55 17.80
C SER A 343 0.45 -19.90 17.73
N GLU A 344 1.21 -19.56 18.80
CA GLU A 344 2.61 -19.95 18.95
C GLU A 344 2.85 -21.44 18.66
N ARG A 345 1.88 -22.31 19.04
CA ARG A 345 1.95 -23.74 18.78
C ARG A 345 1.90 -24.06 17.29
N ILE A 346 1.03 -23.39 16.53
CA ILE A 346 0.91 -23.58 15.08
C ILE A 346 2.18 -23.08 14.42
N PHE A 347 2.62 -21.88 14.76
CA PHE A 347 3.84 -21.30 14.25
C PHE A 347 5.07 -22.19 14.54
N GLY A 348 5.23 -22.65 15.78
CA GLY A 348 6.29 -23.57 16.16
C GLY A 348 6.26 -24.89 15.38
N SER A 349 5.06 -25.42 15.12
CA SER A 349 4.90 -26.64 14.30
C SER A 349 5.33 -26.40 12.85
N MET A 350 4.96 -25.27 12.25
CA MET A 350 5.38 -24.89 10.89
C MET A 350 6.90 -24.82 10.79
N MET A 351 7.54 -24.11 11.71
CA MET A 351 8.99 -23.94 11.74
C MET A 351 9.71 -25.29 11.86
N ILE A 352 9.24 -26.16 12.73
CA ILE A 352 9.82 -27.50 12.92
C ILE A 352 9.62 -28.37 11.67
N GLN A 353 8.43 -28.37 11.08
CA GLN A 353 8.17 -29.13 9.85
C GLN A 353 9.06 -28.65 8.69
N ALA A 354 9.17 -27.33 8.48
CA ALA A 354 10.05 -26.77 7.48
C ALA A 354 11.52 -27.19 7.74
N GLN A 355 11.96 -27.15 9.01
CA GLN A 355 13.29 -27.58 9.40
C GLN A 355 13.57 -29.06 9.14
N LEU A 356 12.65 -29.93 9.47
CA LEU A 356 12.81 -31.39 9.26
C LEU A 356 12.90 -31.78 7.79
N VAL A 357 12.21 -31.07 6.92
CA VAL A 357 12.22 -31.32 5.47
C VAL A 357 13.44 -30.67 4.81
N HIS A 358 13.84 -29.47 5.24
CA HIS A 358 14.89 -28.67 4.59
C HIS A 358 16.09 -28.40 5.52
N GLN A 359 16.60 -29.45 6.15
CA GLN A 359 17.72 -29.37 7.10
C GLN A 359 18.99 -28.77 6.50
N HIS A 360 19.24 -28.98 5.20
CA HIS A 360 20.49 -28.65 4.53
C HIS A 360 20.43 -27.35 3.72
N SER A 361 19.25 -26.74 3.59
CA SER A 361 19.05 -25.55 2.77
C SER A 361 18.27 -24.48 3.54
N ALA A 362 18.94 -23.39 3.92
CA ALA A 362 18.29 -22.25 4.55
C ALA A 362 17.27 -21.59 3.60
N SER A 363 17.59 -21.52 2.30
CA SER A 363 16.69 -20.94 1.30
C SER A 363 15.38 -21.73 1.21
N GLU A 364 15.47 -23.06 1.02
CA GLU A 364 14.28 -23.93 0.94
C GLU A 364 13.49 -23.94 2.25
N PHE A 365 14.18 -23.88 3.40
CA PHE A 365 13.52 -23.74 4.70
C PHE A 365 12.69 -22.47 4.79
N LEU A 366 13.21 -21.32 4.42
CA LEU A 366 12.50 -20.05 4.45
C LEU A 366 11.32 -20.06 3.46
N ASP A 367 11.52 -20.59 2.26
CA ASP A 367 10.47 -20.70 1.24
C ASP A 367 9.34 -21.62 1.73
N ALA A 368 9.66 -22.77 2.33
CA ALA A 368 8.69 -23.69 2.90
C ALA A 368 7.89 -23.07 4.06
N LEU A 369 8.57 -22.30 4.93
CA LEU A 369 7.93 -21.62 6.05
C LEU A 369 6.91 -20.58 5.56
N LEU A 370 7.26 -19.80 4.56
CA LEU A 370 6.38 -18.80 3.96
C LEU A 370 5.18 -19.45 3.22
N ILE A 371 5.43 -20.53 2.46
CA ILE A 371 4.35 -21.29 1.79
C ILE A 371 3.38 -21.88 2.81
N GLN A 372 3.88 -22.48 3.90
CA GLN A 372 3.03 -23.02 4.94
C GLN A 372 2.19 -21.93 5.63
N SER A 373 2.77 -20.76 5.87
CA SER A 373 2.05 -19.60 6.40
C SER A 373 0.89 -19.19 5.48
N ASP A 374 1.13 -19.12 4.16
CA ASP A 374 0.10 -18.77 3.18
C ASP A 374 -1.03 -19.81 3.14
N LEU A 375 -0.68 -21.10 3.22
CA LEU A 375 -1.66 -22.20 3.25
C LEU A 375 -2.56 -22.15 4.49
N LEU A 376 -1.99 -21.84 5.67
CA LEU A 376 -2.75 -21.73 6.92
C LEU A 376 -3.62 -20.48 6.96
N ALA A 377 -3.14 -19.39 6.39
CA ALA A 377 -3.92 -18.15 6.26
C ALA A 377 -5.01 -18.26 5.16
N MET A 378 -5.05 -19.35 4.39
CA MET A 378 -6.05 -19.61 3.34
C MET A 378 -6.28 -18.39 2.39
N GLN A 379 -5.18 -17.76 1.97
CA GLN A 379 -5.16 -16.59 1.10
C GLN A 379 -5.67 -15.27 1.73
N ASN A 380 -5.82 -15.19 3.05
CA ASN A 380 -6.00 -13.91 3.70
C ASN A 380 -4.84 -12.98 3.33
N PRO A 381 -5.11 -11.73 2.97
CA PRO A 381 -4.04 -10.78 2.64
C PRO A 381 -3.05 -10.66 3.80
N ILE A 382 -1.82 -10.34 3.47
CA ILE A 382 -0.80 -10.03 4.46
C ILE A 382 -1.18 -8.70 5.12
N ALA A 383 -1.36 -8.70 6.43
CA ALA A 383 -1.77 -7.51 7.20
C ALA A 383 -0.58 -6.63 7.55
N ASP A 384 0.59 -7.23 7.80
CA ASP A 384 1.86 -6.55 8.07
C ASP A 384 2.99 -7.19 7.28
N ASP A 385 4.08 -6.46 7.10
CA ASP A 385 5.26 -6.91 6.37
C ASP A 385 5.83 -8.18 7.01
N ILE A 386 6.33 -9.10 6.19
CA ILE A 386 6.92 -10.35 6.65
C ILE A 386 8.38 -10.39 6.25
N THR A 387 9.25 -10.43 7.24
CA THR A 387 10.68 -10.66 7.04
C THR A 387 11.14 -11.87 7.85
N VAL A 388 11.91 -12.73 7.22
CA VAL A 388 12.56 -13.87 7.86
C VAL A 388 14.00 -13.99 7.40
N VAL A 389 14.91 -14.20 8.34
CA VAL A 389 16.35 -14.38 8.07
C VAL A 389 16.82 -15.65 8.77
N ALA A 390 17.58 -16.46 8.05
CA ALA A 390 18.20 -17.67 8.59
C ALA A 390 19.73 -17.59 8.48
N LEU A 391 20.40 -17.90 9.59
CA LEU A 391 21.84 -18.11 9.65
C LEU A 391 22.10 -19.59 9.91
N ASP A 392 22.63 -20.32 8.93
CA ASP A 392 23.09 -21.70 9.11
C ASP A 392 24.53 -21.73 9.61
N PHE A 393 24.78 -22.51 10.64
CA PHE A 393 26.07 -22.77 11.24
C PHE A 393 26.49 -24.23 10.97
N ASP A 394 27.47 -24.44 10.08
CA ASP A 394 28.03 -25.74 9.72
C ASP A 394 29.17 -26.17 10.65
#